data_b2a7050a64f29dca338f975f73e655e2
#
_entry.id   b2a7050a64f29dca338f975f73e655e2
#
_cell.length_a   1.000
_cell.length_b   1.000
_cell.length_c   1.000
_cell.angle_alpha   90.00
_cell.angle_beta   90.00
_cell.angle_gamma   90.00
#
_symmetry.space_group_name_H-M   'P 1'
#
loop_
_entity.id
_entity.type
_entity.pdbx_description
1 polymer ?
#
loop_
_entity_poly.entity_id
_entity_poly.type
_entity_poly.pdbx_seq_one_letter_code
_entity_poly.pdbx_strand_id
1 'polypeptide(L)' 'MAKKYKIIHDRPECIGCGACTVIADKFWEMNDDGKSDLIGGKNKEDGKQELEIEKRDFEINLEAAESCPVQCIQVIK' A
#
# COMPACT_ATOMS: atom_id res chain seq x y z
N MET A 1 -7.35 -12.35 -16.67
CA MET A 1 -6.48 -13.10 -15.77
C MET A 1 -6.70 -12.67 -14.34
N ALA A 2 -6.85 -13.62 -13.46
CA ALA A 2 -7.04 -13.34 -12.05
C ALA A 2 -5.75 -12.80 -11.43
N LYS A 3 -5.88 -11.77 -10.65
CA LYS A 3 -4.76 -11.25 -9.86
C LYS A 3 -4.62 -12.12 -8.62
N LYS A 4 -3.40 -12.56 -8.35
CA LYS A 4 -3.14 -13.52 -7.27
C LYS A 4 -2.67 -12.88 -5.98
N TYR A 5 -2.33 -11.59 -6.02
CA TYR A 5 -1.74 -10.90 -4.88
C TYR A 5 -2.62 -9.73 -4.50
N LYS A 6 -2.56 -9.35 -3.24
CA LYS A 6 -3.36 -8.25 -2.72
C LYS A 6 -2.51 -7.39 -1.79
N ILE A 7 -2.67 -6.08 -1.92
CA ILE A 7 -2.08 -5.12 -0.99
C ILE A 7 -3.15 -4.70 0.00
N ILE A 8 -2.81 -4.70 1.28
CA ILE A 8 -3.67 -4.14 2.32
C ILE A 8 -2.91 -3.03 3.00
N HIS A 9 -3.46 -1.84 2.99
CA HIS A 9 -2.88 -0.66 3.63
C HIS A 9 -3.72 -0.29 4.84
N ASP A 10 -3.14 -0.40 6.03
CA ASP A 10 -3.78 0.03 7.27
C ASP A 10 -3.55 1.53 7.43
N ARG A 11 -4.32 2.32 6.72
CA ARG A 11 -4.14 3.76 6.63
C ARG A 11 -4.16 4.45 8.00
N PRO A 12 -5.03 4.05 8.95
CA PRO A 12 -5.00 4.66 10.28
C PRO A 12 -3.65 4.53 11.01
N GLU A 13 -2.88 3.49 10.69
CA GLU A 13 -1.57 3.27 11.30
C GLU A 13 -0.43 3.95 10.55
N CYS A 14 -0.71 4.53 9.38
CA CYS A 14 0.31 5.18 8.56
C CYS A 14 0.82 6.45 9.25
N ILE A 15 2.14 6.58 9.35
CA ILE A 15 2.76 7.74 9.98
C ILE A 15 3.27 8.78 8.97
N GLY A 16 3.03 8.51 7.68
CA GLY A 16 3.43 9.48 6.65
C GLY A 16 4.92 9.51 6.36
N CYS A 17 5.63 8.41 6.58
CA CYS A 17 7.08 8.36 6.32
C CYS A 17 7.43 8.53 4.83
N GLY A 18 6.48 8.25 3.94
CA GLY A 18 6.66 8.45 2.50
C GLY A 18 7.48 7.40 1.79
N ALA A 19 8.00 6.38 2.49
CA ALA A 19 8.84 5.37 1.87
C ALA A 19 8.12 4.64 0.74
N CYS A 20 6.85 4.30 0.94
CA CYS A 20 6.07 3.60 -0.08
C CYS A 20 5.88 4.44 -1.35
N THR A 21 5.76 5.75 -1.21
CA THR A 21 5.58 6.64 -2.36
C THR A 21 6.86 6.79 -3.17
N VAL A 22 8.01 6.57 -2.56
CA VAL A 22 9.30 6.61 -3.24
C VAL A 22 9.59 5.27 -3.94
N ILE A 23 9.32 4.17 -3.24
CA ILE A 23 9.64 2.83 -3.74
C ILE A 23 8.64 2.39 -4.81
N ALA A 24 7.36 2.62 -4.57
CA ALA A 24 6.29 2.17 -5.46
C ALA A 24 5.39 3.35 -5.83
N ASP A 25 5.95 4.35 -6.46
CA ASP A 25 5.27 5.60 -6.77
C ASP A 25 4.04 5.44 -7.68
N LYS A 26 3.95 4.34 -8.41
CA LYS A 26 2.78 4.06 -9.25
C LYS A 26 1.58 3.58 -8.47
N PHE A 27 1.80 3.13 -7.25
CA PHE A 27 0.76 2.56 -6.39
C PHE A 27 0.43 3.41 -5.19
N TRP A 28 1.30 4.36 -4.83
CA TRP A 28 1.17 5.13 -3.61
C TRP A 28 1.36 6.61 -3.86
N GLU A 29 0.57 7.43 -3.17
CA GLU A 29 0.75 8.88 -3.18
C GLU A 29 0.48 9.43 -1.79
N MET A 30 1.12 10.55 -1.48
CA MET A 30 0.89 11.22 -0.20
C MET A 30 -0.34 12.08 -0.29
N ASN A 31 -1.16 12.04 0.76
CA ASN A 31 -2.36 12.86 0.84
C ASN A 31 -2.11 14.08 1.73
N ASP A 32 -3.05 15.01 1.71
CA ASP A 32 -2.94 16.26 2.47
C ASP A 32 -2.90 16.06 3.97
N ASP A 33 -3.42 14.95 4.46
CA ASP A 33 -3.41 14.63 5.88
C ASP A 33 -2.08 14.03 6.37
N GLY A 34 -1.09 13.97 5.48
CA GLY A 34 0.23 13.44 5.83
C GLY A 34 0.34 11.93 5.77
N LYS A 35 -0.69 11.26 5.30
CA LYS A 35 -0.69 9.80 5.16
C LYS A 35 -0.66 9.43 3.68
N SER A 36 -0.14 8.24 3.39
CA SER A 36 -0.15 7.75 2.01
C SER A 36 -1.50 7.12 1.66
N ASP A 37 -1.83 7.18 0.39
CA ASP A 37 -3.01 6.53 -0.17
C ASP A 37 -2.59 5.49 -1.18
N LEU A 38 -3.31 4.37 -1.20
CA LEU A 38 -3.11 3.32 -2.19
C LEU A 38 -3.93 3.68 -3.44
N ILE A 39 -3.23 4.04 -4.50
CA ILE A 39 -3.87 4.47 -5.75
C ILE A 39 -4.69 3.32 -6.34
N GLY A 40 -5.96 3.57 -6.60
CA GLY A 40 -6.87 2.56 -7.13
C GLY A 40 -7.37 1.57 -6.11
N GLY A 41 -6.96 1.70 -4.87
CA GLY A 41 -7.40 0.80 -3.80
C GLY A 41 -8.83 1.08 -3.38
N LYS A 42 -9.47 0.05 -2.81
CA LYS A 42 -10.81 0.19 -2.26
C LYS A 42 -10.73 0.55 -0.79
N ASN A 43 -11.49 1.55 -0.39
CA ASN A 43 -11.56 1.96 1.00
C ASN A 43 -12.52 1.03 1.77
N LYS A 44 -12.07 0.55 2.91
CA LYS A 44 -12.88 -0.29 3.77
C LYS A 44 -13.43 0.52 4.94
N GLU A 45 -14.46 -0.01 5.59
CA GLU A 45 -15.12 0.68 6.70
C GLU A 45 -14.19 0.94 7.88
N ASP A 46 -13.21 0.08 8.08
CA ASP A 46 -12.23 0.21 9.16
C ASP A 46 -11.09 1.18 8.84
N GLY A 47 -11.15 1.82 7.68
CA GLY A 47 -10.13 2.76 7.24
C GLY A 47 -9.01 2.13 6.43
N LYS A 48 -9.04 0.83 6.24
CA LYS A 48 -8.03 0.13 5.44
C LYS A 48 -8.31 0.28 3.95
N GLN A 49 -7.27 0.16 3.17
CA GLN A 49 -7.37 0.16 1.71
C GLN A 49 -6.87 -1.16 1.16
N GLU A 50 -7.51 -1.65 0.11
CA GLU A 50 -7.13 -2.92 -0.54
C GLU A 50 -7.04 -2.74 -2.03
N LEU A 51 -6.05 -3.41 -2.63
CA LEU A 51 -5.88 -3.42 -4.08
C LEU A 51 -5.34 -4.78 -4.50
N GLU A 52 -5.95 -5.38 -5.51
CA GLU A 52 -5.44 -6.62 -6.10
C GLU A 52 -4.38 -6.27 -7.14
N ILE A 53 -3.26 -7.00 -7.11
CA ILE A 53 -2.13 -6.75 -7.99
C ILE A 53 -1.65 -8.04 -8.66
N GLU A 54 -0.85 -7.88 -9.70
CA GLU A 54 -0.22 -9.00 -10.40
C GLU A 54 1.13 -9.33 -9.79
N LYS A 55 1.65 -10.50 -10.12
CA LYS A 55 2.94 -10.96 -9.61
C LYS A 55 4.06 -9.94 -9.87
N ARG A 56 4.06 -9.31 -11.04
CA ARG A 56 5.12 -8.35 -11.39
C ARG A 56 5.15 -7.14 -10.47
N ASP A 57 4.02 -6.85 -9.81
CA ASP A 57 3.92 -5.71 -8.90
C ASP A 57 4.11 -6.11 -7.45
N PHE A 58 4.15 -7.41 -7.18
CA PHE A 58 4.27 -7.94 -5.82
C PHE A 58 5.59 -7.53 -5.16
N GLU A 59 6.70 -7.71 -5.86
CA GLU A 59 8.01 -7.47 -5.26
C GLU A 59 8.23 -6.01 -4.88
N ILE A 60 7.84 -5.07 -5.74
CA ILE A 60 8.02 -3.66 -5.45
C ILE A 60 7.15 -3.21 -4.29
N ASN A 61 5.94 -3.75 -4.20
CA ASN A 61 5.04 -3.43 -3.10
C ASN A 61 5.47 -4.11 -1.81
N LEU A 62 6.04 -5.30 -1.90
CA LEU A 62 6.62 -5.95 -0.72
C LEU A 62 7.78 -5.13 -0.17
N GLU A 63 8.62 -4.60 -1.04
CA GLU A 63 9.70 -3.72 -0.63
C GLU A 63 9.17 -2.47 0.06
N ALA A 64 8.10 -1.88 -0.48
CA ALA A 64 7.46 -0.74 0.17
C ALA A 64 6.94 -1.10 1.56
N ALA A 65 6.34 -2.29 1.68
CA ALA A 65 5.81 -2.76 2.96
C ALA A 65 6.93 -2.95 3.99
N GLU A 66 8.05 -3.52 3.56
CA GLU A 66 9.19 -3.75 4.43
C GLU A 66 9.87 -2.45 4.87
N SER A 67 9.78 -1.42 4.05
CA SER A 67 10.37 -0.12 4.36
C SER A 67 9.52 0.72 5.30
N CYS A 68 8.29 0.33 5.52
CA CYS A 68 7.39 1.06 6.42
C CYS A 68 7.73 0.74 7.88
N PRO A 69 8.14 1.73 8.69
CA PRO A 69 8.56 1.46 10.06
C PRO A 69 7.43 0.98 10.97
N VAL A 70 6.19 1.27 10.64
CA VAL A 70 5.04 0.80 11.43
C VAL A 70 4.34 -0.38 10.78
N GLN A 71 4.86 -0.83 9.64
CA GLN A 71 4.34 -2.00 8.93
C GLN A 71 2.84 -1.95 8.68
N CYS A 72 2.36 -0.78 8.28
CA CYS A 72 0.95 -0.58 7.99
C CYS A 72 0.54 -1.14 6.62
N ILE A 73 1.50 -1.64 5.85
CA ILE A 73 1.26 -2.21 4.53
C ILE A 73 1.50 -3.71 4.59
N GLN A 74 0.55 -4.48 4.09
CA GLN A 74 0.68 -5.94 3.97
C GLN A 74 0.48 -6.33 2.53
N VAL A 75 1.29 -7.25 2.05
CA VAL A 75 1.14 -7.81 0.71
C VAL A 75 0.88 -9.30 0.86
N ILE A 76 -0.27 -9.74 0.39
CA ILE A 76 -0.75 -11.10 0.58
C ILE A 76 -0.78 -11.84 -0.76
N LYS A 77 -0.38 -13.09 -0.73
CA LYS A 77 -0.49 -13.95 -1.91
C LYS A 77 -1.86 -14.58 -2.02
#